data_b730f5f182010012d3657688747b70f0
#
_entry.id   b730f5f182010012d3657688747b70f0
#
_cell.length_a   1.000
_cell.length_b   1.000
_cell.length_c   1.000
_cell.angle_alpha   90.00
_cell.angle_beta   90.00
_cell.angle_gamma   90.00
#
_symmetry.space_group_name_H-M   'P 1'
#
loop_
_entity.id
_entity.type
_entity.pdbx_description
1 polymer ?
#
loop_
_entity_poly.entity_id
_entity_poly.type
_entity_poly.pdbx_seq_one_letter_code
_entity_poly.pdbx_strand_id
1 'polypeptide(L)'
;MKRIRKAVLPVAGLGTRFLPATKAVPKEMLTVVDRPVVQHVVDEAREAGIEHFVFVTGRNKGVIEDHFDIAYELDATLAERGKKKELEELARQLPGAGQTSFTRQQAPLGLGHAVWCAREIVGDEPFALLLPDMLHHGPSCLAQMVKAYARTGGNIVAVYEVPDSETHQYGICGVDAEMRITAMVEKPKAGTAPSNLAISGRYILQPEIFGLLERQERGAGGEIQITDAMIKLSETQPFHAARFEGAIYDCGSKLGFLMANVAYALDRAELAAPLREELAKLLGR
;
A
#
# COMPACT_ATOMS: atom_id res chain seq x y z
N MET A 1 7.91 17.95 -15.13
CA MET A 1 7.52 16.57 -14.82
C MET A 1 6.00 16.46 -14.76
N LYS A 2 5.41 15.34 -15.22
CA LYS A 2 3.97 15.10 -15.05
C LYS A 2 3.68 14.90 -13.55
N ARG A 3 2.54 15.40 -13.07
CA ARG A 3 2.09 15.22 -11.68
C ARG A 3 1.63 13.78 -11.43
N ILE A 4 1.88 13.26 -10.26
CA ILE A 4 1.35 11.94 -9.86
C ILE A 4 -0.10 12.13 -9.42
N ARG A 5 -1.05 11.65 -10.21
CA ARG A 5 -2.50 11.83 -9.99
C ARG A 5 -3.23 10.54 -9.69
N LYS A 6 -2.67 9.40 -10.13
CA LYS A 6 -3.31 8.09 -10.05
C LYS A 6 -2.55 7.19 -9.08
N ALA A 7 -3.27 6.43 -8.29
CA ALA A 7 -2.74 5.37 -7.44
C ALA A 7 -3.33 4.02 -7.80
N VAL A 8 -2.48 3.01 -7.97
CA VAL A 8 -2.88 1.61 -8.17
C VAL A 8 -2.80 0.88 -6.84
N LEU A 9 -3.90 0.25 -6.43
CA LEU A 9 -4.02 -0.52 -5.21
C LEU A 9 -4.35 -1.98 -5.53
N PRO A 10 -3.37 -2.90 -5.50
CA PRO A 10 -3.60 -4.32 -5.73
C PRO A 10 -4.31 -4.96 -4.52
N VAL A 11 -5.60 -5.25 -4.64
CA VAL A 11 -6.45 -5.84 -3.61
C VAL A 11 -6.98 -7.23 -3.98
N ALA A 12 -6.37 -7.90 -4.98
CA ALA A 12 -6.81 -9.21 -5.47
C ALA A 12 -6.30 -10.40 -4.62
N GLY A 13 -5.39 -10.18 -3.67
CA GLY A 13 -4.74 -11.23 -2.89
C GLY A 13 -5.71 -12.07 -2.06
N LEU A 14 -5.41 -13.37 -1.87
CA LEU A 14 -6.28 -14.33 -1.18
C LEU A 14 -6.26 -14.20 0.35
N GLY A 15 -5.24 -13.55 0.93
CA GLY A 15 -5.17 -13.31 2.38
C GLY A 15 -4.99 -14.57 3.23
N THR A 16 -4.33 -15.61 2.72
CA THR A 16 -4.24 -16.94 3.37
C THR A 16 -3.61 -16.94 4.76
N ARG A 17 -2.77 -15.94 5.08
CA ARG A 17 -2.14 -15.80 6.40
C ARG A 17 -3.14 -15.50 7.52
N PHE A 18 -4.33 -14.97 7.17
CA PHE A 18 -5.40 -14.62 8.11
C PHE A 18 -6.60 -15.57 8.07
N LEU A 19 -6.43 -16.76 7.52
CA LEU A 19 -7.45 -17.79 7.66
C LEU A 19 -7.64 -18.16 9.14
N PRO A 20 -8.89 -18.40 9.59
CA PRO A 20 -10.11 -18.53 8.78
C PRO A 20 -10.85 -17.22 8.46
N ALA A 21 -10.48 -16.07 9.06
CA ALA A 21 -11.22 -14.81 8.89
C ALA A 21 -11.35 -14.40 7.41
N THR A 22 -10.27 -14.52 6.65
CA THR A 22 -10.22 -14.14 5.23
C THR A 22 -10.92 -15.12 4.27
N LYS A 23 -11.56 -16.15 4.82
CA LYS A 23 -12.52 -16.99 4.07
C LYS A 23 -13.73 -16.17 3.58
N ALA A 24 -14.19 -15.22 4.39
CA ALA A 24 -15.39 -14.42 4.14
C ALA A 24 -15.09 -12.92 3.92
N VAL A 25 -14.03 -12.40 4.56
CA VAL A 25 -13.70 -10.98 4.52
C VAL A 25 -12.32 -10.79 3.86
N PRO A 26 -12.18 -9.93 2.84
CA PRO A 26 -10.87 -9.59 2.30
C PRO A 26 -9.91 -9.09 3.38
N LYS A 27 -8.63 -9.46 3.32
CA LYS A 27 -7.64 -9.00 4.29
C LYS A 27 -7.54 -7.46 4.34
N GLU A 28 -7.79 -6.81 3.23
CA GLU A 28 -7.76 -5.36 3.07
C GLU A 28 -8.93 -4.67 3.82
N MET A 29 -9.97 -5.44 4.16
CA MET A 29 -11.12 -4.98 4.94
C MET A 29 -11.02 -5.33 6.44
N LEU A 30 -9.95 -5.99 6.89
CA LEU A 30 -9.66 -6.11 8.31
C LEU A 30 -9.39 -4.72 8.89
N THR A 31 -9.97 -4.44 10.06
CA THR A 31 -9.92 -3.07 10.62
C THR A 31 -8.71 -2.87 11.52
N VAL A 32 -8.03 -1.77 11.31
CA VAL A 32 -7.09 -1.20 12.29
C VAL A 32 -7.87 -0.15 13.08
N VAL A 33 -8.14 -0.47 14.33
CA VAL A 33 -9.10 0.19 15.23
C VAL A 33 -10.52 0.10 14.66
N ASP A 34 -10.98 1.08 13.90
CA ASP A 34 -12.35 1.18 13.35
C ASP A 34 -12.38 1.41 11.83
N ARG A 35 -11.22 1.48 11.17
CA ARG A 35 -11.10 1.70 9.73
C ARG A 35 -10.46 0.50 9.04
N PRO A 36 -10.97 0.04 7.90
CA PRO A 36 -10.30 -0.98 7.09
C PRO A 36 -8.87 -0.57 6.71
N VAL A 37 -7.98 -1.54 6.67
CA VAL A 37 -6.57 -1.32 6.26
C VAL A 37 -6.48 -0.54 4.94
N VAL A 38 -7.32 -0.88 3.95
CA VAL A 38 -7.33 -0.19 2.65
C VAL A 38 -7.72 1.28 2.76
N GLN A 39 -8.57 1.68 3.71
CA GLN A 39 -8.96 3.07 3.93
C GLN A 39 -7.77 3.91 4.37
N HIS A 40 -6.93 3.41 5.29
CA HIS A 40 -5.71 4.11 5.71
C HIS A 40 -4.77 4.38 4.53
N VAL A 41 -4.65 3.44 3.59
CA VAL A 41 -3.81 3.59 2.40
C VAL A 41 -4.40 4.61 1.42
N VAL A 42 -5.73 4.63 1.25
CA VAL A 42 -6.42 5.65 0.44
C VAL A 42 -6.28 7.04 1.06
N ASP A 43 -6.39 7.15 2.39
CA ASP A 43 -6.23 8.42 3.10
C ASP A 43 -4.80 8.97 2.94
N GLU A 44 -3.77 8.11 3.09
CA GLU A 44 -2.37 8.46 2.82
C GLU A 44 -2.17 8.97 1.39
N ALA A 45 -2.75 8.28 0.41
CA ALA A 45 -2.64 8.66 -1.00
C ALA A 45 -3.36 9.99 -1.28
N ARG A 46 -4.51 10.22 -0.66
CA ARG A 46 -5.26 11.47 -0.76
C ARG A 46 -4.45 12.65 -0.17
N GLU A 47 -3.82 12.45 0.98
CA GLU A 47 -2.91 13.44 1.59
C GLU A 47 -1.74 13.79 0.68
N ALA A 48 -1.23 12.82 -0.08
CA ALA A 48 -0.18 13.03 -1.08
C ALA A 48 -0.66 13.72 -2.37
N GLY A 49 -1.95 14.00 -2.51
CA GLY A 49 -2.55 14.69 -3.65
C GLY A 49 -2.94 13.76 -4.80
N ILE A 50 -3.15 12.48 -4.53
CA ILE A 50 -3.74 11.55 -5.50
C ILE A 50 -5.21 11.91 -5.73
N GLU A 51 -5.62 11.91 -6.99
CA GLU A 51 -6.95 12.31 -7.46
C GLU A 51 -7.79 11.12 -7.93
N HIS A 52 -7.15 10.00 -8.29
CA HIS A 52 -7.83 8.82 -8.83
C HIS A 52 -7.24 7.52 -8.30
N PHE A 53 -8.10 6.66 -7.79
CA PHE A 53 -7.75 5.38 -7.15
C PHE A 53 -8.16 4.22 -8.05
N VAL A 54 -7.19 3.41 -8.47
CA VAL A 54 -7.40 2.23 -9.33
C VAL A 54 -7.24 0.98 -8.48
N PHE A 55 -8.35 0.36 -8.12
CA PHE A 55 -8.36 -0.89 -7.37
C PHE A 55 -8.28 -2.08 -8.33
N VAL A 56 -7.23 -2.89 -8.17
CA VAL A 56 -7.11 -4.15 -8.92
C VAL A 56 -7.65 -5.27 -8.04
N THR A 57 -8.92 -5.61 -8.26
CA THR A 57 -9.67 -6.56 -7.44
C THR A 57 -9.60 -7.99 -7.98
N GLY A 58 -10.13 -8.93 -7.21
CA GLY A 58 -10.29 -10.32 -7.57
C GLY A 58 -11.71 -10.81 -7.27
N ARG A 59 -11.90 -12.13 -7.31
CA ARG A 59 -13.15 -12.74 -6.89
C ARG A 59 -13.37 -12.53 -5.38
N ASN A 60 -14.62 -12.31 -4.96
CA ASN A 60 -15.05 -12.09 -3.57
C ASN A 60 -14.48 -10.80 -2.92
N LYS A 61 -14.27 -9.75 -3.72
CA LYS A 61 -13.78 -8.44 -3.24
C LYS A 61 -14.84 -7.33 -3.31
N GLY A 62 -16.12 -7.64 -3.60
CA GLY A 62 -17.21 -6.66 -3.74
C GLY A 62 -17.35 -5.74 -2.53
N VAL A 63 -17.11 -6.23 -1.31
CA VAL A 63 -17.15 -5.39 -0.09
C VAL A 63 -16.12 -4.24 -0.08
N ILE A 64 -15.08 -4.29 -0.92
CA ILE A 64 -14.15 -3.16 -1.10
C ILE A 64 -14.82 -2.09 -1.96
N GLU A 65 -15.56 -2.50 -2.99
CA GLU A 65 -16.35 -1.61 -3.85
C GLU A 65 -17.43 -0.91 -3.02
N ASP A 66 -18.22 -1.71 -2.27
CA ASP A 66 -19.27 -1.22 -1.36
C ASP A 66 -18.73 -0.24 -0.30
N HIS A 67 -17.51 -0.47 0.21
CA HIS A 67 -16.89 0.40 1.22
C HIS A 67 -16.60 1.82 0.68
N PHE A 68 -16.28 1.94 -0.61
CA PHE A 68 -16.00 3.23 -1.26
C PHE A 68 -17.22 3.80 -2.01
N ASP A 69 -18.41 3.26 -1.78
CA ASP A 69 -19.66 3.77 -2.31
C ASP A 69 -20.55 4.35 -1.19
N ILE A 70 -21.60 5.05 -1.57
CA ILE A 70 -22.55 5.66 -0.62
C ILE A 70 -23.42 4.56 0.00
N ALA A 71 -23.41 4.46 1.32
CA ALA A 71 -24.28 3.58 2.09
C ALA A 71 -25.64 4.27 2.30
N TYR A 72 -26.45 4.36 1.24
CA TYR A 72 -27.68 5.18 1.19
C TYR A 72 -28.63 4.95 2.37
N GLU A 73 -28.91 3.71 2.74
CA GLU A 73 -29.80 3.37 3.84
C GLU A 73 -29.25 3.79 5.20
N LEU A 74 -27.92 3.69 5.38
CA LEU A 74 -27.24 4.14 6.59
C LEU A 74 -27.28 5.65 6.67
N ASP A 75 -26.95 6.34 5.59
CA ASP A 75 -26.96 7.81 5.52
C ASP A 75 -28.34 8.37 5.81
N ALA A 76 -29.40 7.79 5.22
CA ALA A 76 -30.78 8.17 5.49
C ALA A 76 -31.16 7.98 6.97
N THR A 77 -30.78 6.83 7.56
CA THR A 77 -31.04 6.52 8.97
C THR A 77 -30.30 7.50 9.91
N LEU A 78 -29.03 7.82 9.60
CA LEU A 78 -28.26 8.78 10.40
C LEU A 78 -28.83 10.20 10.30
N ALA A 79 -29.29 10.60 9.10
CA ALA A 79 -29.93 11.89 8.89
C ALA A 79 -31.24 12.02 9.70
N GLU A 80 -32.11 11.00 9.66
CA GLU A 80 -33.34 10.95 10.45
C GLU A 80 -33.06 11.05 11.96
N ARG A 81 -31.98 10.46 12.44
CA ARG A 81 -31.55 10.50 13.85
C ARG A 81 -30.78 11.75 14.24
N GLY A 82 -30.55 12.68 13.31
CA GLY A 82 -29.81 13.92 13.55
C GLY A 82 -28.30 13.72 13.80
N LYS A 83 -27.72 12.59 13.36
CA LYS A 83 -26.34 12.18 13.55
C LYS A 83 -25.40 12.85 12.53
N LYS A 84 -25.34 14.19 12.58
CA LYS A 84 -24.60 15.01 11.60
C LYS A 84 -23.11 14.73 11.58
N LYS A 85 -22.48 14.51 12.74
CA LYS A 85 -21.02 14.25 12.84
C LYS A 85 -20.64 12.94 12.15
N GLU A 86 -21.42 11.90 12.38
CA GLU A 86 -21.23 10.59 11.78
C GLU A 86 -21.40 10.65 10.25
N LEU A 87 -22.41 11.39 9.76
CA LEU A 87 -22.61 11.62 8.32
C LEU A 87 -21.43 12.36 7.67
N GLU A 88 -20.94 13.43 8.31
CA GLU A 88 -19.79 14.18 7.82
C GLU A 88 -18.51 13.33 7.82
N GLU A 89 -18.38 12.44 8.79
CA GLU A 89 -17.24 11.52 8.86
C GLU A 89 -17.28 10.49 7.74
N LEU A 90 -18.44 9.86 7.49
CA LEU A 90 -18.61 8.93 6.37
C LEU A 90 -18.35 9.63 5.03
N ALA A 91 -18.93 10.81 4.81
CA ALA A 91 -18.72 11.57 3.58
C ALA A 91 -17.25 11.93 3.32
N ARG A 92 -16.47 12.22 4.38
CA ARG A 92 -15.05 12.52 4.26
C ARG A 92 -14.19 11.32 3.88
N GLN A 93 -14.66 10.10 4.18
CA GLN A 93 -13.94 8.87 3.83
C GLN A 93 -14.08 8.49 2.36
N LEU A 94 -15.17 8.91 1.71
CA LEU A 94 -15.45 8.56 0.33
C LEU A 94 -14.59 9.37 -0.65
N PRO A 95 -14.06 8.73 -1.71
CA PRO A 95 -13.59 9.42 -2.90
C PRO A 95 -14.77 10.14 -3.59
N GLY A 96 -14.47 11.23 -4.27
CA GLY A 96 -15.49 11.94 -5.06
C GLY A 96 -15.93 11.15 -6.30
N ALA A 97 -17.04 11.57 -6.90
CA ALA A 97 -17.57 10.95 -8.11
C ALA A 97 -16.51 10.89 -9.23
N GLY A 98 -16.32 9.71 -9.81
CA GLY A 98 -15.34 9.47 -10.86
C GLY A 98 -13.88 9.36 -10.38
N GLN A 99 -13.60 9.39 -9.08
CA GLN A 99 -12.26 9.26 -8.52
C GLN A 99 -11.85 7.82 -8.24
N THR A 100 -12.72 6.84 -8.47
CA THR A 100 -12.42 5.41 -8.30
C THR A 100 -12.64 4.64 -9.58
N SER A 101 -11.78 3.65 -9.82
CA SER A 101 -11.96 2.65 -10.87
C SER A 101 -11.64 1.28 -10.31
N PHE A 102 -12.40 0.28 -10.72
CA PHE A 102 -12.19 -1.11 -10.34
C PHE A 102 -11.90 -1.94 -11.59
N THR A 103 -10.77 -2.64 -11.59
CA THR A 103 -10.42 -3.62 -12.62
C THR A 103 -10.10 -4.96 -11.97
N ARG A 104 -10.05 -6.03 -12.76
CA ARG A 104 -9.92 -7.38 -12.19
C ARG A 104 -8.65 -8.09 -12.61
N GLN A 105 -7.95 -8.62 -11.63
CA GLN A 105 -6.97 -9.67 -11.82
C GLN A 105 -7.70 -11.02 -11.82
N GLN A 106 -7.92 -11.61 -12.99
CA GLN A 106 -8.71 -12.86 -13.14
C GLN A 106 -7.98 -14.10 -12.63
N ALA A 107 -6.64 -14.08 -12.63
CA ALA A 107 -5.80 -15.17 -12.16
C ALA A 107 -4.69 -14.64 -11.22
N PRO A 108 -4.35 -15.35 -10.13
CA PRO A 108 -3.36 -14.91 -9.15
C PRO A 108 -1.93 -15.13 -9.68
N LEU A 109 -1.53 -14.37 -10.70
CA LEU A 109 -0.24 -14.50 -11.39
C LEU A 109 0.88 -13.63 -10.79
N GLY A 110 0.65 -13.00 -9.65
CA GLY A 110 1.63 -12.17 -8.95
C GLY A 110 1.34 -10.67 -9.01
N LEU A 111 2.17 -9.88 -8.29
CA LEU A 111 1.99 -8.43 -8.14
C LEU A 111 2.17 -7.69 -9.47
N GLY A 112 3.17 -8.06 -10.27
CA GLY A 112 3.40 -7.45 -11.58
C GLY A 112 2.20 -7.60 -12.51
N HIS A 113 1.55 -8.78 -12.51
CA HIS A 113 0.33 -8.98 -13.28
C HIS A 113 -0.84 -8.13 -12.75
N ALA A 114 -0.98 -7.97 -11.43
CA ALA A 114 -2.01 -7.08 -10.89
C ALA A 114 -1.78 -5.63 -11.37
N VAL A 115 -0.55 -5.13 -11.31
CA VAL A 115 -0.20 -3.80 -11.82
C VAL A 115 -0.50 -3.68 -13.32
N TRP A 116 -0.15 -4.69 -14.12
CA TRP A 116 -0.44 -4.70 -15.56
C TRP A 116 -1.93 -4.62 -15.88
N CYS A 117 -2.81 -5.20 -15.04
CA CYS A 117 -4.25 -5.10 -15.20
C CYS A 117 -4.79 -3.67 -15.10
N ALA A 118 -4.04 -2.74 -14.53
CA ALA A 118 -4.43 -1.33 -14.39
C ALA A 118 -4.00 -0.44 -15.58
N ARG A 119 -3.23 -0.96 -16.54
CA ARG A 119 -2.57 -0.17 -17.61
C ARG A 119 -3.51 0.73 -18.40
N GLU A 120 -4.69 0.23 -18.79
CA GLU A 120 -5.66 0.99 -19.60
C GLU A 120 -6.24 2.19 -18.83
N ILE A 121 -6.38 2.06 -17.49
CA ILE A 121 -6.91 3.12 -16.64
C ILE A 121 -5.80 4.12 -16.30
N VAL A 122 -4.59 3.64 -16.06
CA VAL A 122 -3.42 4.49 -15.80
C VAL A 122 -3.03 5.27 -17.05
N GLY A 123 -2.98 4.59 -18.19
CA GLY A 123 -2.56 5.18 -19.46
C GLY A 123 -1.07 5.58 -19.44
N ASP A 124 -0.74 6.63 -20.16
CA ASP A 124 0.63 7.16 -20.33
C ASP A 124 0.95 8.24 -19.26
N GLU A 125 0.70 7.91 -17.99
CA GLU A 125 0.98 8.80 -16.86
C GLU A 125 1.84 8.07 -15.81
N PRO A 126 2.76 8.80 -15.12
CA PRO A 126 3.40 8.24 -13.93
C PRO A 126 2.33 8.03 -12.84
N PHE A 127 2.48 6.98 -12.07
CA PHE A 127 1.50 6.58 -11.08
C PHE A 127 2.14 6.12 -9.78
N ALA A 128 1.39 6.21 -8.69
CA ALA A 128 1.75 5.57 -7.43
C ALA A 128 1.25 4.13 -7.41
N LEU A 129 2.06 3.20 -6.90
CA LEU A 129 1.65 1.85 -6.56
C LEU A 129 1.74 1.70 -5.04
N LEU A 130 0.64 1.34 -4.40
CA LEU A 130 0.56 1.19 -2.95
C LEU A 130 0.08 -0.21 -2.60
N LEU A 131 0.91 -0.96 -1.87
CA LEU A 131 0.50 -2.25 -1.32
C LEU A 131 -0.40 -2.02 -0.10
N PRO A 132 -1.66 -2.50 -0.13
CA PRO A 132 -2.64 -2.15 0.90
C PRO A 132 -2.34 -2.72 2.28
N ASP A 133 -1.53 -3.77 2.37
CA ASP A 133 -1.16 -4.42 3.63
C ASP A 133 0.07 -3.81 4.33
N MET A 134 0.71 -2.80 3.72
CA MET A 134 1.81 -2.07 4.34
C MET A 134 1.30 -0.72 4.83
N LEU A 135 1.08 -0.57 6.14
CA LEU A 135 0.63 0.69 6.74
C LEU A 135 1.80 1.55 7.18
N HIS A 136 1.79 2.80 6.75
CA HIS A 136 2.74 3.83 7.19
C HIS A 136 2.07 4.71 8.23
N HIS A 137 2.70 4.82 9.40
CA HIS A 137 2.18 5.54 10.56
C HIS A 137 3.07 6.76 10.83
N GLY A 138 2.47 7.94 10.95
CA GLY A 138 3.14 9.22 11.02
C GLY A 138 2.92 10.05 9.74
N PRO A 139 3.87 10.91 9.34
CA PRO A 139 3.74 11.71 8.12
C PRO A 139 3.59 10.83 6.88
N SER A 140 2.71 11.21 5.94
CA SER A 140 2.45 10.43 4.72
C SER A 140 3.75 10.08 3.97
N CYS A 141 4.04 8.79 3.87
CA CYS A 141 5.19 8.28 3.12
C CYS A 141 5.08 8.69 1.64
N LEU A 142 3.90 8.53 1.03
CA LEU A 142 3.71 8.89 -0.38
C LEU A 142 3.89 10.40 -0.61
N ALA A 143 3.47 11.28 0.31
CA ALA A 143 3.71 12.71 0.19
C ALA A 143 5.22 13.04 0.21
N GLN A 144 5.99 12.34 1.03
CA GLN A 144 7.46 12.46 1.05
C GLN A 144 8.08 11.96 -0.27
N MET A 145 7.58 10.86 -0.83
CA MET A 145 8.01 10.35 -2.14
C MET A 145 7.68 11.31 -3.28
N VAL A 146 6.51 11.95 -3.26
CA VAL A 146 6.13 12.97 -4.27
C VAL A 146 7.10 14.15 -4.24
N LYS A 147 7.54 14.57 -3.06
CA LYS A 147 8.60 15.60 -2.91
C LYS A 147 9.95 15.11 -3.48
N ALA A 148 10.32 13.85 -3.26
CA ALA A 148 11.52 13.26 -3.85
C ALA A 148 11.40 13.20 -5.39
N TYR A 149 10.27 12.72 -5.90
CA TYR A 149 9.97 12.69 -7.33
C TYR A 149 10.09 14.08 -7.99
N ALA A 150 9.57 15.12 -7.33
CA ALA A 150 9.68 16.50 -7.84
C ALA A 150 11.13 17.00 -7.96
N ARG A 151 12.08 16.41 -7.22
CA ARG A 151 13.51 16.74 -7.28
C ARG A 151 14.28 15.92 -8.31
N THR A 152 14.02 14.60 -8.36
CA THR A 152 14.85 13.65 -9.12
C THR A 152 14.21 13.19 -10.42
N GLY A 153 12.89 13.23 -10.52
CA GLY A 153 12.17 12.58 -11.63
C GLY A 153 12.29 11.04 -11.58
N GLY A 154 11.99 10.41 -12.71
CA GLY A 154 12.14 8.96 -12.89
C GLY A 154 11.20 8.15 -12.02
N ASN A 155 11.74 7.09 -11.43
CA ASN A 155 10.99 6.17 -10.57
C ASN A 155 11.46 6.30 -9.12
N ILE A 156 10.54 6.23 -8.16
CA ILE A 156 10.86 6.33 -6.72
C ILE A 156 10.38 5.07 -6.02
N VAL A 157 11.22 4.50 -5.16
CA VAL A 157 10.89 3.37 -4.29
C VAL A 157 11.08 3.80 -2.85
N ALA A 158 10.06 3.69 -2.02
CA ALA A 158 10.19 3.95 -0.59
C ALA A 158 10.92 2.78 0.09
N VAL A 159 11.89 3.11 0.92
CA VAL A 159 12.74 2.13 1.61
C VAL A 159 12.87 2.47 3.10
N TYR A 160 13.05 1.41 3.91
CA TYR A 160 13.34 1.50 5.33
C TYR A 160 14.39 0.48 5.74
N GLU A 161 15.05 0.72 6.86
CA GLU A 161 16.07 -0.19 7.35
C GLU A 161 15.45 -1.38 8.08
N VAL A 162 15.96 -2.57 7.79
CA VAL A 162 15.66 -3.80 8.51
C VAL A 162 16.95 -4.42 9.07
N PRO A 163 16.86 -5.25 10.13
CA PRO A 163 18.00 -6.02 10.56
C PRO A 163 18.57 -6.89 9.44
N ASP A 164 19.89 -7.03 9.33
CA ASP A 164 20.54 -7.85 8.29
C ASP A 164 20.02 -9.29 8.27
N SER A 165 19.68 -9.82 9.44
CA SER A 165 19.08 -11.16 9.60
C SER A 165 17.72 -11.33 8.94
N GLU A 166 17.01 -10.24 8.66
CA GLU A 166 15.65 -10.22 8.10
C GLU A 166 15.60 -9.89 6.61
N THR A 167 16.71 -9.47 6.01
CA THR A 167 16.76 -9.03 4.60
C THR A 167 16.22 -10.08 3.62
N HIS A 168 16.34 -11.37 3.94
CA HIS A 168 15.84 -12.48 3.13
C HIS A 168 14.31 -12.54 3.01
N GLN A 169 13.57 -11.72 3.76
CA GLN A 169 12.09 -11.68 3.74
C GLN A 169 11.52 -10.64 2.77
N TYR A 170 12.35 -9.68 2.34
CA TYR A 170 11.94 -8.46 1.63
C TYR A 170 12.64 -8.31 0.28
N GLY A 171 12.09 -7.46 -0.58
CA GLY A 171 12.85 -6.88 -1.68
C GLY A 171 13.85 -5.87 -1.12
N ILE A 172 15.11 -5.98 -1.47
CA ILE A 172 16.20 -5.15 -0.95
C ILE A 172 16.80 -4.28 -2.07
N CYS A 173 17.01 -2.99 -1.76
CA CYS A 173 17.67 -2.05 -2.66
C CYS A 173 19.12 -1.76 -2.25
N GLY A 174 20.08 -1.90 -3.17
CA GLY A 174 21.39 -1.26 -3.06
C GLY A 174 21.32 0.17 -3.62
N VAL A 175 21.99 1.11 -2.96
CA VAL A 175 21.99 2.53 -3.35
C VAL A 175 23.37 3.13 -3.34
N ASP A 176 23.59 4.19 -4.15
CA ASP A 176 24.78 5.03 -4.06
C ASP A 176 24.59 6.18 -3.03
N ALA A 177 25.58 7.10 -2.98
CA ALA A 177 25.58 8.22 -2.05
C ALA A 177 24.43 9.21 -2.28
N GLU A 178 23.92 9.31 -3.50
CA GLU A 178 22.81 10.15 -3.91
C GLU A 178 21.44 9.45 -3.81
N MET A 179 21.40 8.27 -3.16
CA MET A 179 20.21 7.42 -3.04
C MET A 179 19.68 6.91 -4.39
N ARG A 180 20.49 6.92 -5.44
CA ARG A 180 20.13 6.26 -6.70
C ARG A 180 20.23 4.75 -6.50
N ILE A 181 19.21 4.02 -6.93
CA ILE A 181 19.20 2.56 -6.81
C ILE A 181 20.15 1.95 -7.83
N THR A 182 21.13 1.18 -7.35
CA THR A 182 22.15 0.47 -8.14
C THR A 182 21.86 -1.02 -8.26
N ALA A 183 21.05 -1.57 -7.35
CA ALA A 183 20.62 -2.96 -7.35
C ALA A 183 19.27 -3.13 -6.68
N MET A 184 18.47 -4.08 -7.16
CA MET A 184 17.24 -4.55 -6.51
C MET A 184 17.26 -6.08 -6.51
N VAL A 185 16.96 -6.69 -5.36
CA VAL A 185 16.95 -8.16 -5.23
C VAL A 185 15.72 -8.58 -4.44
N GLU A 186 14.84 -9.36 -5.05
CA GLU A 186 13.67 -9.93 -4.37
C GLU A 186 14.11 -11.10 -3.49
N LYS A 187 13.91 -10.99 -2.18
CA LYS A 187 14.19 -12.00 -1.17
C LYS A 187 15.59 -12.63 -1.33
N PRO A 188 16.66 -11.85 -1.16
CA PRO A 188 18.02 -12.33 -1.32
C PRO A 188 18.30 -13.50 -0.37
N LYS A 189 19.21 -14.39 -0.75
CA LYS A 189 19.70 -15.41 0.18
C LYS A 189 20.36 -14.73 1.39
N ALA A 190 20.28 -15.37 2.55
CA ALA A 190 20.90 -14.83 3.76
C ALA A 190 22.36 -14.45 3.53
N GLY A 191 22.74 -13.24 3.89
CA GLY A 191 24.10 -12.70 3.73
C GLY A 191 24.47 -12.26 2.31
N THR A 192 23.54 -12.25 1.33
CA THR A 192 23.78 -11.79 -0.05
C THR A 192 23.04 -10.51 -0.42
N ALA A 193 22.35 -9.91 0.54
CA ALA A 193 21.62 -8.66 0.32
C ALA A 193 22.58 -7.51 -0.03
N PRO A 194 22.28 -6.66 -1.02
CA PRO A 194 23.14 -5.53 -1.40
C PRO A 194 23.19 -4.42 -0.34
N SER A 195 22.26 -4.39 0.59
CA SER A 195 22.16 -3.49 1.74
C SER A 195 21.13 -4.03 2.74
N ASN A 196 20.77 -3.22 3.75
CA ASN A 196 19.64 -3.47 4.65
C ASN A 196 18.40 -2.61 4.36
N LEU A 197 18.33 -1.98 3.18
CA LEU A 197 17.22 -1.14 2.77
C LEU A 197 16.11 -1.98 2.12
N ALA A 198 15.08 -2.28 2.89
CA ALA A 198 13.91 -3.03 2.44
C ALA A 198 12.90 -2.11 1.74
N ILE A 199 12.26 -2.62 0.72
CA ILE A 199 11.19 -1.94 -0.01
C ILE A 199 9.92 -1.93 0.84
N SER A 200 9.33 -0.74 1.03
CA SER A 200 8.20 -0.53 1.95
C SER A 200 6.81 -0.75 1.32
N GLY A 201 6.74 -1.19 0.06
CA GLY A 201 5.46 -1.35 -0.63
C GLY A 201 4.84 -0.06 -1.14
N ARG A 202 5.62 1.01 -1.27
CA ARG A 202 5.24 2.28 -1.90
C ARG A 202 6.19 2.58 -3.06
N TYR A 203 5.61 2.90 -4.21
CA TYR A 203 6.34 3.16 -5.44
C TYR A 203 5.73 4.33 -6.20
N ILE A 204 6.55 5.11 -6.89
CA ILE A 204 6.15 5.97 -8.01
C ILE A 204 6.84 5.40 -9.24
N LEU A 205 6.06 4.99 -10.23
CA LEU A 205 6.55 4.31 -11.43
C LEU A 205 6.15 5.04 -12.69
N GLN A 206 7.02 4.96 -13.69
CA GLN A 206 6.74 5.47 -15.03
C GLN A 206 5.92 4.43 -15.84
N PRO A 207 5.06 4.88 -16.77
CA PRO A 207 4.15 4.00 -17.51
C PRO A 207 4.85 2.97 -18.40
N GLU A 208 6.12 3.19 -18.76
CA GLU A 208 6.91 2.24 -19.55
C GLU A 208 7.05 0.87 -18.89
N ILE A 209 6.83 0.78 -17.59
CA ILE A 209 6.81 -0.51 -16.87
C ILE A 209 5.74 -1.46 -17.42
N PHE A 210 4.63 -0.93 -17.94
CA PHE A 210 3.57 -1.77 -18.50
C PHE A 210 4.02 -2.59 -19.70
N GLY A 211 4.87 -2.01 -20.58
CA GLY A 211 5.45 -2.73 -21.70
C GLY A 211 6.37 -3.89 -21.30
N LEU A 212 7.03 -3.77 -20.15
CA LEU A 212 7.84 -4.85 -19.59
C LEU A 212 6.95 -5.95 -18.96
N LEU A 213 5.90 -5.54 -18.23
CA LEU A 213 4.94 -6.44 -17.61
C LEU A 213 4.08 -7.20 -18.64
N GLU A 214 3.86 -6.63 -19.83
CA GLU A 214 3.11 -7.28 -20.90
C GLU A 214 3.72 -8.62 -21.36
N ARG A 215 5.04 -8.76 -21.24
CA ARG A 215 5.76 -10.01 -21.60
C ARG A 215 5.40 -11.19 -20.70
N GLN A 216 4.74 -10.94 -19.55
CA GLN A 216 4.25 -11.95 -18.60
C GLN A 216 5.36 -12.94 -18.16
N GLU A 217 6.61 -12.48 -18.10
CA GLU A 217 7.74 -13.29 -17.66
C GLU A 217 7.61 -13.64 -16.17
N ARG A 218 7.76 -14.90 -15.84
CA ARG A 218 7.64 -15.40 -14.47
C ARG A 218 9.00 -15.42 -13.78
N GLY A 219 9.07 -14.83 -12.59
CA GLY A 219 10.24 -14.80 -11.73
C GLY A 219 10.12 -15.72 -10.53
N ALA A 220 10.59 -15.25 -9.38
CA ALA A 220 10.56 -15.99 -8.12
C ALA A 220 9.14 -16.47 -7.77
N GLY A 221 9.04 -17.73 -7.32
CA GLY A 221 7.75 -18.35 -6.98
C GLY A 221 6.84 -18.67 -8.17
N GLY A 222 7.30 -18.52 -9.42
CA GLY A 222 6.51 -18.70 -10.62
C GLY A 222 5.50 -17.56 -10.88
N GLU A 223 5.64 -16.44 -10.18
CA GLU A 223 4.81 -15.24 -10.27
C GLU A 223 5.45 -14.19 -11.18
N ILE A 224 4.63 -13.31 -11.76
CA ILE A 224 5.09 -12.10 -12.45
C ILE A 224 5.39 -11.06 -11.39
N GLN A 225 6.69 -10.88 -11.12
CA GLN A 225 7.16 -9.99 -10.05
C GLN A 225 7.31 -8.56 -10.57
N ILE A 226 6.84 -7.58 -9.78
CA ILE A 226 7.06 -6.17 -10.10
C ILE A 226 8.55 -5.81 -10.00
N THR A 227 9.28 -6.43 -9.08
CA THR A 227 10.71 -6.21 -8.87
C THR A 227 11.52 -6.56 -10.13
N ASP A 228 11.19 -7.66 -10.81
CA ASP A 228 11.87 -8.06 -12.05
C ASP A 228 11.65 -7.02 -13.17
N ALA A 229 10.43 -6.48 -13.30
CA ALA A 229 10.14 -5.42 -14.26
C ALA A 229 10.85 -4.11 -13.90
N MET A 230 10.93 -3.76 -12.61
CA MET A 230 11.68 -2.57 -12.14
C MET A 230 13.18 -2.70 -12.42
N ILE A 231 13.78 -3.87 -12.23
CA ILE A 231 15.18 -4.13 -12.57
C ILE A 231 15.42 -3.86 -14.06
N LYS A 232 14.59 -4.40 -14.94
CA LYS A 232 14.69 -4.16 -16.38
C LYS A 232 14.48 -2.69 -16.75
N LEU A 233 13.51 -2.02 -16.11
CA LEU A 233 13.28 -0.59 -16.35
C LEU A 233 14.46 0.26 -15.89
N SER A 234 15.17 -0.14 -14.83
CA SER A 234 16.32 0.59 -14.30
C SER A 234 17.54 0.61 -15.25
N GLU A 235 17.57 -0.25 -16.26
CA GLU A 235 18.59 -0.22 -17.30
C GLU A 235 18.45 1.02 -18.21
N THR A 236 17.26 1.58 -18.31
CA THR A 236 16.95 2.71 -19.20
C THR A 236 16.46 3.97 -18.49
N GLN A 237 15.97 3.84 -17.27
CA GLN A 237 15.42 4.95 -16.49
C GLN A 237 15.99 4.97 -15.07
N PRO A 238 16.19 6.18 -14.47
CA PRO A 238 16.68 6.28 -13.10
C PRO A 238 15.63 5.82 -12.09
N PHE A 239 16.10 5.10 -11.08
CA PHE A 239 15.36 4.77 -9.87
C PHE A 239 16.05 5.41 -8.67
N HIS A 240 15.29 6.03 -7.78
CA HIS A 240 15.81 6.59 -6.52
C HIS A 240 15.07 5.98 -5.33
N ALA A 241 15.82 5.65 -4.30
CA ALA A 241 15.26 5.24 -3.02
C ALA A 241 14.87 6.50 -2.21
N ALA A 242 13.68 6.47 -1.64
CA ALA A 242 13.20 7.49 -0.73
C ALA A 242 13.10 6.90 0.68
N ARG A 243 13.95 7.34 1.61
CA ARG A 243 13.71 7.14 3.04
C ARG A 243 12.58 8.06 3.48
N PHE A 244 11.78 7.63 4.42
CA PHE A 244 10.66 8.39 4.95
C PHE A 244 10.68 8.43 6.47
N GLU A 245 10.06 9.45 7.02
CA GLU A 245 9.80 9.59 8.44
C GLU A 245 8.50 8.84 8.79
N GLY A 246 8.49 8.18 9.95
CA GLY A 246 7.35 7.40 10.42
C GLY A 246 7.70 5.93 10.66
N ALA A 247 6.73 5.18 11.15
CA ALA A 247 6.82 3.74 11.35
C ALA A 247 6.09 2.98 10.22
N ILE A 248 6.44 1.71 10.04
CA ILE A 248 5.78 0.83 9.08
C ILE A 248 5.29 -0.42 9.79
N TYR A 249 4.08 -0.87 9.44
CA TYR A 249 3.47 -2.08 9.94
C TYR A 249 3.04 -2.99 8.78
N ASP A 250 3.61 -4.19 8.71
CA ASP A 250 3.17 -5.24 7.78
C ASP A 250 1.86 -5.87 8.29
N CYS A 251 0.72 -5.30 7.88
CA CYS A 251 -0.61 -5.84 8.15
C CYS A 251 -0.90 -7.13 7.35
N GLY A 252 0.00 -7.60 6.52
CA GLY A 252 -0.02 -8.94 5.94
C GLY A 252 0.45 -10.03 6.90
N SER A 253 1.05 -9.68 8.04
CA SER A 253 1.44 -10.57 9.14
C SER A 253 0.55 -10.35 10.37
N LYS A 254 0.31 -11.41 11.17
CA LYS A 254 -0.51 -11.31 12.38
C LYS A 254 0.08 -10.36 13.41
N LEU A 255 1.41 -10.43 13.62
CA LEU A 255 2.08 -9.56 14.57
C LEU A 255 2.05 -8.09 14.11
N GLY A 256 2.40 -7.83 12.84
CA GLY A 256 2.36 -6.47 12.30
C GLY A 256 0.97 -5.86 12.34
N PHE A 257 -0.08 -6.66 12.06
CA PHE A 257 -1.47 -6.23 12.19
C PHE A 257 -1.85 -5.86 13.64
N LEU A 258 -1.45 -6.67 14.63
CA LEU A 258 -1.68 -6.35 16.05
C LEU A 258 -0.92 -5.09 16.46
N MET A 259 0.33 -4.95 16.05
CA MET A 259 1.14 -3.75 16.34
C MET A 259 0.57 -2.50 15.70
N ALA A 260 0.05 -2.60 14.48
CA ALA A 260 -0.67 -1.49 13.84
C ALA A 260 -1.89 -1.07 14.67
N ASN A 261 -2.72 -2.02 15.13
CA ASN A 261 -3.88 -1.71 15.98
C ASN A 261 -3.48 -0.97 17.25
N VAL A 262 -2.42 -1.42 17.91
CA VAL A 262 -1.93 -0.76 19.14
C VAL A 262 -1.42 0.65 18.83
N ALA A 263 -0.60 0.82 17.79
CA ALA A 263 -0.02 2.11 17.45
C ALA A 263 -1.09 3.14 17.08
N TYR A 264 -2.00 2.79 16.17
CA TYR A 264 -3.08 3.68 15.75
C TYR A 264 -4.10 3.99 16.87
N ALA A 265 -4.33 3.05 17.79
CA ALA A 265 -5.17 3.29 18.95
C ALA A 265 -4.50 4.23 19.96
N LEU A 266 -3.17 4.16 20.10
CA LEU A 266 -2.42 5.06 20.98
C LEU A 266 -2.38 6.51 20.50
N ASP A 267 -2.65 6.79 19.23
CA ASP A 267 -2.77 8.14 18.68
C ASP A 267 -4.15 8.77 18.95
N ARG A 268 -5.14 7.97 19.34
CA ARG A 268 -6.48 8.45 19.63
C ARG A 268 -6.62 8.89 21.07
N ALA A 269 -6.97 10.17 21.28
CA ALA A 269 -7.07 10.77 22.61
C ALA A 269 -7.98 9.97 23.57
N GLU A 270 -9.10 9.45 23.03
CA GLU A 270 -10.09 8.68 23.80
C GLU A 270 -9.62 7.24 24.14
N LEU A 271 -8.66 6.69 23.38
CA LEU A 271 -8.17 5.31 23.56
C LEU A 271 -6.79 5.25 24.22
N ALA A 272 -5.95 6.26 24.03
CA ALA A 272 -4.53 6.19 24.42
C ALA A 272 -4.30 5.89 25.91
N ALA A 273 -4.99 6.59 26.81
CA ALA A 273 -4.79 6.41 28.24
C ALA A 273 -5.35 5.05 28.74
N PRO A 274 -6.62 4.70 28.47
CA PRO A 274 -7.14 3.41 28.91
C PRO A 274 -6.41 2.21 28.28
N LEU A 275 -5.99 2.32 27.01
CA LEU A 275 -5.24 1.25 26.36
C LEU A 275 -3.87 1.01 27.01
N ARG A 276 -3.12 2.08 27.35
CA ARG A 276 -1.84 1.94 28.07
C ARG A 276 -2.01 1.23 29.41
N GLU A 277 -3.05 1.59 30.16
CA GLU A 277 -3.36 0.96 31.45
C GLU A 277 -3.65 -0.53 31.30
N GLU A 278 -4.50 -0.91 30.34
CA GLU A 278 -4.85 -2.32 30.11
C GLU A 278 -3.65 -3.11 29.58
N LEU A 279 -2.84 -2.57 28.68
CA LEU A 279 -1.61 -3.21 28.22
C LEU A 279 -0.60 -3.42 29.36
N ALA A 280 -0.46 -2.45 30.28
CA ALA A 280 0.41 -2.60 31.45
C ALA A 280 -0.06 -3.75 32.37
N LYS A 281 -1.37 -3.86 32.61
CA LYS A 281 -1.96 -4.98 33.39
C LYS A 281 -1.70 -6.32 32.70
N LEU A 282 -1.92 -6.42 31.39
CA LEU A 282 -1.70 -7.65 30.62
C LEU A 282 -0.24 -8.11 30.60
N LEU A 283 0.71 -7.16 30.64
CA LEU A 283 2.15 -7.44 30.64
C LEU A 283 2.71 -7.63 32.05
N GLY A 284 1.89 -7.56 33.10
CA GLY A 284 2.32 -7.72 34.49
C GLY A 284 3.21 -6.58 35.01
N ARG A 285 3.00 -5.37 34.50
CA ARG A 285 3.78 -4.16 34.85
C ARG A 285 2.89 -3.15 35.56
#